data_207aafa6ee615f6c366a91a73a0df28f
#
_entry.id   207aafa6ee615f6c366a91a73a0df28f
#
_cell.length_a   1.000
_cell.length_b   1.000
_cell.length_c   1.000
_cell.angle_alpha   90.00
_cell.angle_beta   90.00
_cell.angle_gamma   90.00
#
_symmetry.space_group_name_H-M   'P 1'
#
loop_
_entity.id
_entity.type
_entity.pdbx_description
1 polymer ?
#
loop_
_entity_poly.entity_id
_entity_poly.type
_entity_poly.pdbx_seq_one_letter_code
_entity_poly.pdbx_strand_id
1 'polypeptide(L)'
;FFCVYTNNSFVKKWRTIYINTAMDTMRHQWLATYFIPKDVIDEVRYEYGLVRAATVGKESNANWGKKDDTPAGTDTPAADDNVTYINPNITHESEQTEDNTPTAEELEKQAQENFYSVFWELDRTSMEAYLAEHPDTLANGWDQIYINEAGFDDEGTSIQSIFGEQVLAIDAKDGVLLLRISGKGYRGVLAVGKDPSRLSIEMATTLGTAGQLSGTIAEAHNGVLAMNANGFLDPNGAGNGGLLAGYTMSNGTAYGDHFSAYAYKRIELHEDNLFYIKDALSPVSEDCTDAAEFTPALIVDGKKIMDDYWTGEQPRACIGQSENYEILMLVIEGRYPLEGILGTSVNNCSEILLQHKCMQAINLDGGSSAMLWFDGEYVTQSSSSPLRYTGGRPLPNAWVYKKAE
;
A
#
# COMPACT_ATOMS: atom_id res chain seq x y z
N PHE A 1 16.40 -36.54 7.03
CA PHE A 1 16.18 -36.63 8.47
C PHE A 1 16.81 -35.45 9.22
N PHE A 2 18.09 -35.10 9.00
CA PHE A 2 18.78 -33.98 9.68
C PHE A 2 18.04 -32.65 9.48
N CYS A 3 17.68 -32.28 8.26
CA CYS A 3 17.00 -31.02 7.97
C CYS A 3 15.58 -30.93 8.58
N VAL A 4 14.96 -32.08 8.90
CA VAL A 4 13.60 -32.12 9.44
C VAL A 4 13.58 -31.87 10.94
N TYR A 5 14.52 -32.42 11.72
CA TYR A 5 14.49 -32.37 13.17
C TYR A 5 15.61 -31.59 13.84
N THR A 6 16.55 -31.04 13.08
CA THR A 6 17.64 -30.27 13.68
C THR A 6 17.19 -28.94 14.28
N ASN A 7 17.80 -28.56 15.39
CA ASN A 7 17.63 -27.26 16.03
C ASN A 7 18.67 -26.21 15.57
N ASN A 8 19.47 -26.54 14.54
CA ASN A 8 20.37 -25.55 13.95
C ASN A 8 19.53 -24.35 13.43
N SER A 9 19.86 -23.15 13.89
CA SER A 9 19.07 -21.93 13.64
C SER A 9 18.88 -21.64 12.15
N PHE A 10 19.93 -21.84 11.34
CA PHE A 10 19.84 -21.64 9.89
C PHE A 10 18.87 -22.63 9.24
N VAL A 11 18.97 -23.91 9.59
CA VAL A 11 18.08 -24.94 9.02
C VAL A 11 16.65 -24.78 9.55
N LYS A 12 16.48 -24.45 10.84
CA LYS A 12 15.16 -24.15 11.41
C LYS A 12 14.49 -23.00 10.67
N LYS A 13 15.21 -21.90 10.40
CA LYS A 13 14.69 -20.76 9.63
C LYS A 13 14.16 -21.19 8.26
N TRP A 14 14.98 -21.86 7.45
CA TRP A 14 14.58 -22.28 6.10
C TRP A 14 13.45 -23.32 6.09
N ARG A 15 13.46 -24.24 7.03
CA ARG A 15 12.37 -25.19 7.24
C ARG A 15 11.05 -24.48 7.55
N THR A 16 11.07 -23.50 8.45
CA THR A 16 9.90 -22.70 8.82
C THR A 16 9.35 -21.93 7.61
N ILE A 17 10.23 -21.26 6.84
CA ILE A 17 9.85 -20.57 5.61
C ILE A 17 9.22 -21.55 4.62
N TYR A 18 9.85 -22.70 4.38
CA TYR A 18 9.33 -23.72 3.46
C TYR A 18 7.95 -24.23 3.87
N ILE A 19 7.79 -24.60 5.14
CA ILE A 19 6.50 -25.09 5.67
C ILE A 19 5.43 -24.01 5.52
N ASN A 20 5.70 -22.80 5.96
CA ASN A 20 4.73 -21.70 5.86
C ASN A 20 4.41 -21.35 4.40
N THR A 21 5.42 -21.33 3.51
CA THR A 21 5.19 -21.11 2.07
C THR A 21 4.22 -22.13 1.49
N ALA A 22 4.40 -23.40 1.81
CA ALA A 22 3.53 -24.46 1.30
C ALA A 22 2.14 -24.46 1.97
N MET A 23 2.10 -24.33 3.30
CA MET A 23 0.86 -24.44 4.09
C MET A 23 -0.07 -23.24 3.95
N ASP A 24 0.45 -22.05 3.63
CA ASP A 24 -0.36 -20.85 3.36
C ASP A 24 -0.96 -20.85 1.95
N THR A 25 -0.69 -21.85 1.10
CA THR A 25 -1.32 -21.99 -0.20
C THR A 25 -2.51 -22.96 -0.15
N MET A 26 -3.56 -22.69 -0.93
CA MET A 26 -4.72 -23.58 -1.01
C MET A 26 -4.42 -24.88 -1.78
N ARG A 27 -3.49 -24.85 -2.75
CA ARG A 27 -3.25 -25.96 -3.71
C ARG A 27 -1.92 -26.70 -3.52
N HIS A 28 -0.97 -26.13 -2.78
CA HIS A 28 0.38 -26.66 -2.71
C HIS A 28 0.79 -27.17 -1.31
N GLN A 29 -0.17 -27.34 -0.39
CA GLN A 29 0.09 -27.89 0.95
C GLN A 29 0.77 -29.26 0.91
N TRP A 30 0.52 -30.03 -0.15
CA TRP A 30 1.15 -31.33 -0.38
C TRP A 30 2.68 -31.26 -0.43
N LEU A 31 3.27 -30.12 -0.83
CA LEU A 31 4.73 -29.91 -0.82
C LEU A 31 5.31 -30.05 0.59
N ALA A 32 4.59 -29.58 1.62
CA ALA A 32 5.00 -29.79 3.00
C ALA A 32 4.52 -31.14 3.52
N THR A 33 3.24 -31.47 3.38
CA THR A 33 2.63 -32.65 4.00
C THR A 33 3.14 -33.99 3.47
N TYR A 34 3.70 -34.02 2.25
CA TYR A 34 4.31 -35.20 1.69
C TYR A 34 5.74 -35.47 2.17
N PHE A 35 6.52 -34.38 2.36
CA PHE A 35 7.96 -34.49 2.66
C PHE A 35 8.31 -34.29 4.12
N ILE A 36 7.44 -33.64 4.91
CA ILE A 36 7.71 -33.24 6.29
C ILE A 36 6.69 -33.93 7.20
N PRO A 37 7.15 -34.56 8.29
CA PRO A 37 6.26 -35.18 9.28
C PRO A 37 5.29 -34.18 9.88
N LYS A 38 4.08 -34.66 10.18
CA LYS A 38 2.97 -33.84 10.65
C LYS A 38 3.29 -33.10 11.96
N ASP A 39 3.99 -33.73 12.88
CA ASP A 39 4.41 -33.16 14.16
C ASP A 39 5.28 -31.91 13.98
N VAL A 40 6.20 -31.92 12.99
CA VAL A 40 7.06 -30.77 12.67
C VAL A 40 6.26 -29.64 12.01
N ILE A 41 5.32 -30.00 11.14
CA ILE A 41 4.40 -29.02 10.55
C ILE A 41 3.55 -28.37 11.64
N ASP A 42 2.95 -29.18 12.51
CA ASP A 42 2.09 -28.74 13.60
C ASP A 42 2.85 -27.80 14.56
N GLU A 43 4.11 -28.12 14.91
CA GLU A 43 4.97 -27.27 15.74
C GLU A 43 5.19 -25.88 15.08
N VAL A 44 5.59 -25.88 13.80
CA VAL A 44 5.81 -24.62 13.07
C VAL A 44 4.54 -23.79 12.97
N ARG A 45 3.40 -24.44 12.69
CA ARG A 45 2.10 -23.74 12.59
C ARG A 45 1.59 -23.24 13.95
N TYR A 46 1.90 -23.94 15.02
CA TYR A 46 1.61 -23.50 16.37
C TYR A 46 2.45 -22.25 16.74
N GLU A 47 3.77 -22.27 16.52
CA GLU A 47 4.65 -21.09 16.70
C GLU A 47 4.13 -19.90 15.87
N TYR A 48 3.73 -20.14 14.63
CA TYR A 48 3.13 -19.15 13.75
C TYR A 48 1.85 -18.54 14.34
N GLY A 49 0.98 -19.37 14.90
CA GLY A 49 -0.25 -18.94 15.57
C GLY A 49 0.01 -18.08 16.81
N LEU A 50 1.03 -18.43 17.61
CA LEU A 50 1.41 -17.65 18.81
C LEU A 50 1.88 -16.23 18.46
N VAL A 51 2.73 -16.10 17.44
CA VAL A 51 3.21 -14.77 17.00
C VAL A 51 2.04 -13.91 16.54
N ARG A 52 1.10 -14.49 15.78
CA ARG A 52 -0.11 -13.77 15.36
C ARG A 52 -1.01 -13.39 16.54
N ALA A 53 -1.21 -14.31 17.49
CA ALA A 53 -1.99 -14.04 18.70
C ALA A 53 -1.39 -12.90 19.54
N ALA A 54 -0.07 -12.72 19.54
CA ALA A 54 0.60 -11.64 20.23
C ALA A 54 0.32 -10.24 19.62
N THR A 55 -0.34 -10.17 18.47
CA THR A 55 -0.76 -8.91 17.86
C THR A 55 -2.15 -8.44 18.32
N VAL A 56 -2.92 -9.27 19.02
CA VAL A 56 -4.24 -8.93 19.57
C VAL A 56 -4.10 -7.75 20.52
N GLY A 57 -4.97 -6.76 20.39
CA GLY A 57 -4.94 -5.52 21.16
C GLY A 57 -3.92 -4.48 20.67
N LYS A 58 -3.08 -4.81 19.67
CA LYS A 58 -2.24 -3.80 19.03
C LYS A 58 -3.08 -3.08 17.96
N GLU A 59 -3.67 -1.98 18.37
CA GLU A 59 -4.52 -1.11 17.55
C GLU A 59 -3.91 0.28 17.45
N SER A 60 -4.33 1.06 16.45
CA SER A 60 -3.92 2.45 16.31
C SER A 60 -4.43 3.31 17.48
N ASN A 61 -3.57 4.17 17.99
CA ASN A 61 -3.90 5.11 19.05
C ASN A 61 -4.35 6.49 18.54
N ALA A 62 -4.68 6.60 17.26
CA ALA A 62 -5.18 7.82 16.62
C ALA A 62 -4.22 9.04 16.65
N ASN A 63 -2.93 8.85 16.87
CA ASN A 63 -1.93 9.93 16.89
C ASN A 63 -1.32 10.15 15.51
N TRP A 64 -2.14 10.55 14.53
CA TRP A 64 -1.67 11.02 13.25
C TRP A 64 -1.05 12.42 13.38
N GLY A 65 0.29 12.49 13.61
CA GLY A 65 1.04 13.75 13.52
C GLY A 65 0.61 14.89 14.44
N LYS A 66 -0.34 14.68 15.38
CA LYS A 66 -0.56 15.61 16.46
C LYS A 66 0.63 15.48 17.41
N LYS A 67 1.59 16.41 17.29
CA LYS A 67 2.56 16.61 18.37
C LYS A 67 1.76 16.68 19.66
N ASP A 68 2.09 15.81 20.61
CA ASP A 68 1.54 15.91 21.96
C ASP A 68 1.79 17.32 22.49
N ASP A 69 0.78 18.16 22.47
CA ASP A 69 0.68 19.38 23.27
C ASP A 69 0.41 19.00 24.74
N THR A 70 1.19 18.06 25.25
CA THR A 70 1.25 17.83 26.69
C THR A 70 2.27 18.84 27.24
N PRO A 71 1.88 19.80 28.06
CA PRO A 71 2.84 20.75 28.61
C PRO A 71 3.78 19.98 29.53
N ALA A 72 4.99 19.73 29.09
CA ALA A 72 6.09 19.40 29.96
C ALA A 72 6.29 20.58 30.92
N GLY A 73 6.30 20.27 32.23
CA GLY A 73 6.36 21.27 33.29
C GLY A 73 7.43 22.33 33.06
N THR A 74 6.99 23.51 33.38
CA THR A 74 7.73 24.72 33.78
C THR A 74 9.26 24.62 33.78
N ASP A 75 9.89 25.21 32.78
CA ASP A 75 11.05 26.08 33.00
C ASP A 75 11.08 27.13 31.89
N THR A 76 10.80 28.37 32.25
CA THR A 76 10.85 29.58 31.43
C THR A 76 12.32 29.94 31.21
N PRO A 77 12.72 30.42 29.99
CA PRO A 77 12.87 31.86 29.88
C PRO A 77 12.30 32.52 28.61
N ALA A 78 11.62 33.63 28.90
CA ALA A 78 11.53 34.87 28.17
C ALA A 78 11.39 34.93 26.65
N ALA A 79 10.18 35.29 26.21
CA ALA A 79 9.78 36.35 25.28
C ALA A 79 10.69 36.67 24.08
N ASP A 80 10.15 36.43 22.89
CA ASP A 80 10.24 37.45 21.85
C ASP A 80 8.86 37.55 21.15
N ASP A 81 8.11 38.57 21.60
CA ASP A 81 6.83 39.00 21.04
C ASP A 81 7.10 39.79 19.76
N ASN A 82 6.72 39.24 18.60
CA ASN A 82 6.47 40.06 17.43
C ASN A 82 5.24 39.54 16.66
N VAL A 83 4.08 39.65 17.29
CA VAL A 83 2.79 39.69 16.59
C VAL A 83 2.43 41.13 16.39
N THR A 84 2.69 41.67 15.20
CA THR A 84 2.30 43.03 14.82
C THR A 84 0.81 43.06 14.52
N TYR A 85 0.02 43.57 15.47
CA TYR A 85 -1.36 43.98 15.21
C TYR A 85 -1.35 45.19 14.26
N ILE A 86 -1.94 45.07 13.09
CA ILE A 86 -2.16 46.18 12.16
C ILE A 86 -3.33 46.99 12.69
N ASN A 87 -3.04 48.21 13.08
CA ASN A 87 -4.01 49.24 13.45
C ASN A 87 -4.67 49.84 12.17
N PRO A 88 -6.01 49.88 12.03
CA PRO A 88 -6.67 50.28 10.79
C PRO A 88 -6.81 51.78 10.58
N ASN A 89 -6.01 52.64 11.22
CA ASN A 89 -6.08 54.09 11.06
C ASN A 89 -4.69 54.73 10.84
N ILE A 90 -4.13 54.57 9.63
CA ILE A 90 -3.11 55.49 9.11
C ILE A 90 -3.51 55.90 7.70
N THR A 91 -3.75 57.18 7.54
CA THR A 91 -4.08 57.89 6.30
C THR A 91 -2.86 57.98 5.40
N HIS A 92 -3.07 57.65 4.16
CA HIS A 92 -2.42 57.96 2.90
C HIS A 92 -1.12 58.79 2.89
N GLU A 93 -0.04 58.11 2.51
CA GLU A 93 0.94 58.65 1.57
C GLU A 93 1.04 57.67 0.40
N SER A 94 1.02 58.20 -0.82
CA SER A 94 1.03 57.49 -2.08
C SER A 94 2.40 56.84 -2.31
N GLU A 95 2.56 55.58 -1.90
CA GLU A 95 3.63 54.73 -2.40
C GLU A 95 3.18 54.08 -3.69
N GLN A 96 4.03 54.20 -4.71
CA GLN A 96 3.90 53.51 -5.98
C GLN A 96 3.73 52.01 -5.68
N THR A 97 2.58 51.48 -6.00
CA THR A 97 2.35 50.03 -6.01
C THR A 97 3.24 49.46 -7.12
N GLU A 98 4.38 48.89 -6.73
CA GLU A 98 5.06 47.93 -7.59
C GLU A 98 4.05 46.84 -7.92
N ASP A 99 3.88 46.62 -9.21
CA ASP A 99 3.01 45.53 -9.70
C ASP A 99 3.65 44.19 -9.29
N ASN A 100 3.23 43.67 -8.15
CA ASN A 100 3.70 42.42 -7.56
C ASN A 100 3.12 41.18 -8.28
N THR A 101 2.76 41.31 -9.55
CA THR A 101 2.35 40.16 -10.36
C THR A 101 3.59 39.30 -10.63
N PRO A 102 3.62 38.02 -10.19
CA PRO A 102 4.76 37.16 -10.43
C PRO A 102 5.09 37.06 -11.92
N THR A 103 6.36 37.09 -12.25
CA THR A 103 6.83 36.87 -13.62
C THR A 103 6.54 35.43 -14.07
N ALA A 104 6.51 35.20 -15.38
CA ALA A 104 6.33 33.85 -15.93
C ALA A 104 7.41 32.87 -15.42
N GLU A 105 8.64 33.34 -15.26
CA GLU A 105 9.76 32.55 -14.73
C GLU A 105 9.56 32.17 -13.23
N GLU A 106 9.04 33.12 -12.44
CA GLU A 106 8.73 32.87 -11.03
C GLU A 106 7.58 31.88 -10.88
N LEU A 107 6.54 31.97 -11.73
CA LEU A 107 5.41 31.03 -11.74
C LEU A 107 5.88 29.63 -12.16
N GLU A 108 6.73 29.52 -13.16
CA GLU A 108 7.28 28.23 -13.60
C GLU A 108 8.14 27.60 -12.49
N LYS A 109 9.01 28.38 -11.85
CA LYS A 109 9.81 27.91 -10.73
C LYS A 109 8.93 27.44 -9.55
N GLN A 110 7.87 28.17 -9.25
CA GLN A 110 6.92 27.79 -8.21
C GLN A 110 6.20 26.49 -8.56
N ALA A 111 5.78 26.32 -9.83
CA ALA A 111 5.16 25.08 -10.29
C ALA A 111 6.11 23.88 -10.17
N GLN A 112 7.38 24.08 -10.54
CA GLN A 112 8.42 23.06 -10.37
C GLN A 112 8.62 22.67 -8.89
N GLU A 113 8.76 23.65 -7.99
CA GLU A 113 8.94 23.37 -6.57
C GLU A 113 7.69 22.70 -5.96
N ASN A 114 6.49 23.10 -6.38
CA ASN A 114 5.26 22.43 -5.97
C ASN A 114 5.24 20.97 -6.44
N PHE A 115 5.62 20.71 -7.69
CA PHE A 115 5.71 19.33 -8.20
C PHE A 115 6.66 18.47 -7.36
N TYR A 116 7.88 18.94 -7.07
CA TYR A 116 8.82 18.20 -6.24
C TYR A 116 8.44 18.15 -4.76
N SER A 117 7.59 19.04 -4.28
CA SER A 117 7.01 18.95 -2.95
C SER A 117 5.97 17.83 -2.86
N VAL A 118 5.14 17.66 -3.90
CA VAL A 118 4.15 16.57 -3.99
C VAL A 118 4.84 15.23 -4.25
N PHE A 119 5.75 15.18 -5.22
CA PHE A 119 6.51 13.99 -5.60
C PHE A 119 7.91 13.99 -4.97
N TRP A 120 7.96 14.15 -3.65
CA TRP A 120 9.19 14.29 -2.86
C TRP A 120 10.10 13.05 -2.93
N GLU A 121 9.55 11.90 -3.34
CA GLU A 121 10.32 10.66 -3.52
C GLU A 121 11.24 10.72 -4.74
N LEU A 122 11.03 11.64 -5.68
CA LEU A 122 11.81 11.70 -6.91
C LEU A 122 13.22 12.22 -6.65
N ASP A 123 14.22 11.54 -7.21
CA ASP A 123 15.56 12.10 -7.35
C ASP A 123 15.54 13.19 -8.44
N ARG A 124 15.72 14.43 -8.04
CA ARG A 124 15.66 15.59 -8.95
C ARG A 124 16.64 15.48 -10.10
N THR A 125 17.85 14.94 -9.86
CA THR A 125 18.89 14.85 -10.88
C THR A 125 18.47 13.92 -12.01
N SER A 126 17.95 12.75 -11.69
CA SER A 126 17.48 11.78 -12.68
C SER A 126 16.22 12.27 -13.41
N MET A 127 15.30 12.93 -12.69
CA MET A 127 14.11 13.53 -13.30
C MET A 127 14.46 14.65 -14.28
N GLU A 128 15.36 15.57 -13.91
CA GLU A 128 15.81 16.65 -14.81
C GLU A 128 16.55 16.11 -16.03
N ALA A 129 17.36 15.05 -15.87
CA ALA A 129 18.00 14.37 -16.99
C ALA A 129 16.99 13.75 -17.95
N TYR A 130 15.96 13.09 -17.42
CA TYR A 130 14.87 12.53 -18.22
C TYR A 130 14.11 13.62 -18.99
N LEU A 131 13.76 14.73 -18.33
CA LEU A 131 13.07 15.86 -18.96
C LEU A 131 13.91 16.54 -20.06
N ALA A 132 15.24 16.58 -19.90
CA ALA A 132 16.14 17.09 -20.93
C ALA A 132 16.14 16.22 -22.21
N GLU A 133 15.97 14.90 -22.04
CA GLU A 133 15.85 13.95 -23.14
C GLU A 133 14.43 13.90 -23.72
N HIS A 134 13.41 14.27 -22.93
CA HIS A 134 11.99 14.21 -23.28
C HIS A 134 11.29 15.57 -23.03
N PRO A 135 11.68 16.64 -23.74
CA PRO A 135 11.20 18.00 -23.47
C PRO A 135 9.68 18.17 -23.64
N ASP A 136 9.05 17.33 -24.45
CA ASP A 136 7.60 17.36 -24.67
C ASP A 136 6.80 16.98 -23.42
N THR A 137 7.42 16.34 -22.43
CA THR A 137 6.80 15.98 -21.15
C THR A 137 6.31 17.20 -20.37
N LEU A 138 6.99 18.36 -20.52
CA LEU A 138 6.62 19.62 -19.88
C LEU A 138 5.74 20.53 -20.75
N ALA A 139 5.33 20.12 -21.94
CA ALA A 139 4.59 20.96 -22.88
C ALA A 139 3.29 21.56 -22.30
N ASN A 140 2.68 20.88 -21.32
CA ASN A 140 1.44 21.31 -20.68
C ASN A 140 1.63 21.81 -19.22
N GLY A 141 2.89 21.92 -18.76
CA GLY A 141 3.23 22.37 -17.41
C GLY A 141 3.51 21.22 -16.42
N TRP A 142 4.05 21.58 -15.26
CA TRP A 142 4.49 20.65 -14.22
C TRP A 142 3.34 19.84 -13.57
N ASP A 143 2.16 20.43 -13.47
CA ASP A 143 0.95 19.82 -12.93
C ASP A 143 0.24 18.86 -13.92
N GLN A 144 0.71 18.81 -15.17
CA GLN A 144 0.19 17.95 -16.23
C GLN A 144 1.23 16.92 -16.70
N ILE A 145 2.33 16.73 -15.97
CA ILE A 145 3.31 15.71 -16.29
C ILE A 145 2.61 14.35 -16.25
N TYR A 146 2.68 13.65 -17.37
CA TYR A 146 2.22 12.27 -17.50
C TYR A 146 3.31 11.43 -18.17
N ILE A 147 3.81 10.45 -17.42
CA ILE A 147 4.80 9.46 -17.86
C ILE A 147 4.23 8.11 -17.50
N ASN A 148 4.15 7.18 -18.43
CA ASN A 148 3.67 5.83 -18.17
C ASN A 148 4.50 4.80 -18.94
N GLU A 149 5.44 4.19 -18.25
CA GLU A 149 6.25 3.05 -18.68
C GLU A 149 6.11 1.92 -17.65
N ALA A 150 4.87 1.71 -17.20
CA ALA A 150 4.55 0.80 -16.11
C ALA A 150 4.09 -0.59 -16.59
N GLY A 151 4.04 -0.85 -17.87
CA GLY A 151 3.76 -2.18 -18.41
C GLY A 151 4.73 -3.23 -17.84
N PHE A 152 4.25 -4.43 -17.56
CA PHE A 152 5.10 -5.47 -16.93
C PHE A 152 6.22 -5.98 -17.85
N ASP A 153 6.12 -5.77 -19.17
CA ASP A 153 7.17 -6.04 -20.17
C ASP A 153 8.00 -4.79 -20.49
N ASP A 154 7.69 -3.62 -19.93
CA ASP A 154 8.39 -2.38 -20.16
C ASP A 154 9.68 -2.31 -19.33
N GLU A 155 10.70 -1.67 -19.90
CA GLU A 155 11.97 -1.45 -19.19
C GLU A 155 11.83 -0.45 -18.03
N GLY A 156 10.80 0.41 -18.07
CA GLY A 156 10.59 1.54 -17.16
C GLY A 156 11.46 2.74 -17.55
N THR A 157 11.30 3.84 -16.83
CA THR A 157 12.03 5.10 -17.09
C THR A 157 13.46 5.06 -16.58
N SER A 158 14.27 6.06 -16.96
CA SER A 158 15.59 6.31 -16.35
C SER A 158 15.50 7.09 -15.02
N ILE A 159 14.30 7.52 -14.61
CA ILE A 159 14.07 8.27 -13.39
C ILE A 159 14.16 7.33 -12.19
N GLN A 160 14.74 7.82 -11.09
CA GLN A 160 14.86 7.10 -9.84
C GLN A 160 14.16 7.82 -8.70
N SER A 161 13.77 7.06 -7.67
CA SER A 161 13.42 7.64 -6.38
C SER A 161 14.70 8.00 -5.59
N ILE A 162 14.54 8.80 -4.53
CA ILE A 162 15.63 9.08 -3.59
C ILE A 162 16.11 7.81 -2.84
N PHE A 163 15.37 6.72 -2.92
CA PHE A 163 15.72 5.40 -2.38
C PHE A 163 16.39 4.50 -3.42
N GLY A 164 16.57 4.98 -4.66
CA GLY A 164 17.18 4.24 -5.76
C GLY A 164 16.23 3.29 -6.48
N GLU A 165 14.94 3.39 -6.25
CA GLU A 165 13.91 2.62 -6.97
C GLU A 165 13.64 3.27 -8.33
N GLN A 166 13.42 2.45 -9.35
CA GLN A 166 13.07 2.95 -10.67
C GLN A 166 11.62 3.46 -10.70
N VAL A 167 11.42 4.66 -11.20
CA VAL A 167 10.09 5.21 -11.48
C VAL A 167 9.53 4.54 -12.74
N LEU A 168 8.29 4.05 -12.65
CA LEU A 168 7.56 3.44 -13.76
C LEU A 168 6.54 4.39 -14.37
N ALA A 169 5.86 5.17 -13.55
CA ALA A 169 4.88 6.14 -14.00
C ALA A 169 4.78 7.33 -13.05
N ILE A 170 4.46 8.48 -13.60
CA ILE A 170 4.08 9.71 -12.91
C ILE A 170 2.82 10.25 -13.58
N ASP A 171 1.76 10.44 -12.82
CA ASP A 171 0.57 11.17 -13.22
C ASP A 171 0.39 12.34 -12.26
N ALA A 172 0.88 13.52 -12.68
CA ALA A 172 0.86 14.69 -11.83
C ALA A 172 -0.57 15.21 -11.61
N LYS A 173 -1.43 15.09 -12.61
CA LYS A 173 -2.83 15.50 -12.51
C LYS A 173 -3.59 14.63 -11.52
N ASP A 174 -3.44 13.32 -11.61
CA ASP A 174 -4.11 12.38 -10.74
C ASP A 174 -3.34 12.13 -9.43
N GLY A 175 -2.14 12.70 -9.28
CA GLY A 175 -1.32 12.56 -8.07
C GLY A 175 -0.91 11.10 -7.83
N VAL A 176 -0.44 10.39 -8.86
CA VAL A 176 -0.02 9.00 -8.77
C VAL A 176 1.45 8.86 -9.15
N LEU A 177 2.20 8.11 -8.34
CA LEU A 177 3.58 7.69 -8.61
C LEU A 177 3.67 6.18 -8.52
N LEU A 178 4.28 5.53 -9.51
CA LEU A 178 4.58 4.09 -9.50
C LEU A 178 6.08 3.85 -9.45
N LEU A 179 6.49 3.03 -8.48
CA LEU A 179 7.89 2.65 -8.23
C LEU A 179 8.08 1.15 -8.41
N ARG A 180 9.12 0.75 -9.11
CA ARG A 180 9.52 -0.65 -9.24
C ARG A 180 10.21 -1.12 -7.98
N ILE A 181 9.62 -2.09 -7.33
CA ILE A 181 10.18 -2.72 -6.13
C ILE A 181 10.82 -4.04 -6.54
N SER A 182 12.06 -4.23 -6.17
CA SER A 182 12.79 -5.46 -6.48
C SER A 182 13.75 -5.86 -5.38
N GLY A 183 13.97 -7.17 -5.27
CA GLY A 183 14.91 -7.73 -4.32
C GLY A 183 15.20 -9.20 -4.63
N LYS A 184 15.91 -9.85 -3.73
CA LYS A 184 16.27 -11.24 -3.92
C LYS A 184 15.04 -12.14 -3.88
N GLY A 185 14.66 -12.67 -5.03
CA GLY A 185 13.54 -13.63 -5.16
C GLY A 185 12.17 -12.98 -5.27
N TYR A 186 12.08 -11.66 -5.45
CA TYR A 186 10.81 -10.96 -5.67
C TYR A 186 10.97 -9.71 -6.53
N ARG A 187 9.90 -9.34 -7.15
CA ARG A 187 9.69 -8.04 -7.79
C ARG A 187 8.25 -7.59 -7.55
N GLY A 188 7.96 -6.32 -7.77
CA GLY A 188 6.62 -5.76 -7.60
C GLY A 188 6.58 -4.29 -7.91
N VAL A 189 5.47 -3.67 -7.56
CA VAL A 189 5.22 -2.24 -7.73
C VAL A 189 4.66 -1.66 -6.44
N LEU A 190 5.19 -0.52 -6.04
CA LEU A 190 4.59 0.37 -5.06
C LEU A 190 3.94 1.53 -5.80
N ALA A 191 2.63 1.66 -5.67
CA ALA A 191 1.91 2.84 -6.11
C ALA A 191 1.67 3.77 -4.93
N VAL A 192 1.91 5.06 -5.14
CA VAL A 192 1.72 6.13 -4.17
C VAL A 192 0.64 7.06 -4.70
N GLY A 193 -0.50 7.14 -4.00
CA GLY A 193 -1.57 8.10 -4.26
C GLY A 193 -1.45 9.30 -3.32
N LYS A 194 -1.32 10.50 -3.88
CA LYS A 194 -0.96 11.71 -3.12
C LYS A 194 -2.13 12.33 -2.34
N ASP A 195 -3.36 12.04 -2.73
CA ASP A 195 -4.56 12.58 -2.11
C ASP A 195 -5.42 11.46 -1.50
N PRO A 196 -5.38 11.25 -0.18
CA PRO A 196 -6.12 10.17 0.47
C PRO A 196 -7.65 10.32 0.36
N SER A 197 -8.18 11.51 0.10
CA SER A 197 -9.62 11.75 -0.06
C SER A 197 -10.21 11.08 -1.29
N ARG A 198 -9.37 10.61 -2.20
CA ARG A 198 -9.76 9.97 -3.47
C ARG A 198 -9.79 8.45 -3.38
N LEU A 199 -9.48 7.90 -2.21
CA LEU A 199 -9.49 6.46 -1.97
C LEU A 199 -10.83 5.99 -1.44
N SER A 200 -11.32 4.86 -1.95
CA SER A 200 -12.49 4.15 -1.39
C SER A 200 -12.40 2.66 -1.70
N ILE A 201 -13.18 1.86 -1.00
CA ILE A 201 -13.46 0.48 -1.42
C ILE A 201 -14.68 0.47 -2.33
N GLU A 202 -14.50 -0.11 -3.52
CA GLU A 202 -15.59 -0.28 -4.46
C GLU A 202 -15.95 -1.75 -4.63
N MET A 203 -17.25 -2.02 -4.64
CA MET A 203 -17.78 -3.38 -4.71
C MET A 203 -17.95 -3.83 -6.15
N ALA A 204 -17.71 -5.12 -6.42
CA ALA A 204 -18.10 -5.72 -7.69
C ALA A 204 -19.61 -5.56 -7.92
N THR A 205 -20.02 -5.06 -9.08
CA THR A 205 -21.44 -4.88 -9.43
C THR A 205 -22.21 -6.20 -9.50
N THR A 206 -21.48 -7.32 -9.56
CA THR A 206 -22.00 -8.69 -9.60
C THR A 206 -21.84 -9.42 -8.26
N LEU A 207 -21.54 -8.69 -7.17
CA LEU A 207 -21.39 -9.25 -5.83
C LEU A 207 -22.57 -10.19 -5.46
N GLY A 208 -22.26 -11.29 -4.80
CA GLY A 208 -23.24 -12.35 -4.47
C GLY A 208 -23.39 -13.42 -5.57
N THR A 209 -23.04 -13.11 -6.81
CA THR A 209 -23.09 -14.05 -7.93
C THR A 209 -21.68 -14.39 -8.43
N ALA A 210 -20.88 -13.38 -8.73
CA ALA A 210 -19.50 -13.49 -9.16
C ALA A 210 -18.72 -12.22 -8.75
N GLY A 211 -17.41 -12.30 -8.65
CA GLY A 211 -16.55 -11.15 -8.56
C GLY A 211 -16.25 -10.53 -9.92
N GLN A 212 -15.49 -9.43 -9.90
CA GLN A 212 -14.95 -8.78 -11.09
C GLN A 212 -13.44 -8.57 -10.93
N LEU A 213 -12.74 -8.37 -12.03
CA LEU A 213 -11.34 -7.97 -12.00
C LEU A 213 -11.22 -6.57 -11.37
N SER A 214 -10.15 -6.31 -10.62
CA SER A 214 -9.95 -5.02 -9.96
C SER A 214 -9.96 -3.83 -10.92
N GLY A 215 -9.40 -3.99 -12.13
CA GLY A 215 -9.48 -2.97 -13.19
C GLY A 215 -10.92 -2.69 -13.66
N THR A 216 -11.74 -3.74 -13.82
CA THR A 216 -13.17 -3.57 -14.18
C THR A 216 -13.96 -2.83 -13.08
N ILE A 217 -13.62 -3.10 -11.80
CA ILE A 217 -14.20 -2.36 -10.68
C ILE A 217 -13.75 -0.89 -10.74
N ALA A 218 -12.46 -0.64 -10.95
CA ALA A 218 -11.92 0.71 -11.05
C ALA A 218 -12.56 1.53 -12.17
N GLU A 219 -12.64 0.96 -13.38
CA GLU A 219 -13.28 1.62 -14.54
C GLU A 219 -14.73 2.00 -14.27
N ALA A 220 -15.49 1.12 -13.58
CA ALA A 220 -16.88 1.39 -13.22
C ALA A 220 -17.05 2.54 -12.21
N HIS A 221 -15.99 2.89 -11.48
CA HIS A 221 -16.01 3.88 -10.39
C HIS A 221 -15.05 5.06 -10.61
N ASN A 222 -14.71 5.38 -11.85
CA ASN A 222 -13.80 6.47 -12.22
C ASN A 222 -12.39 6.34 -11.56
N GLY A 223 -11.91 5.10 -11.39
CA GLY A 223 -10.59 4.84 -10.82
C GLY A 223 -9.46 5.10 -11.81
N VAL A 224 -8.31 5.52 -11.30
CA VAL A 224 -7.03 5.56 -12.02
C VAL A 224 -6.09 4.48 -11.50
N LEU A 225 -6.24 4.08 -10.23
CA LEU A 225 -5.42 3.05 -9.60
C LEU A 225 -6.32 2.09 -8.81
N ALA A 226 -6.02 0.78 -8.86
CA ALA A 226 -6.75 -0.21 -8.08
C ALA A 226 -5.93 -1.42 -7.69
N MET A 227 -6.24 -1.97 -6.51
CA MET A 227 -5.75 -3.26 -6.04
C MET A 227 -6.87 -4.02 -5.31
N ASN A 228 -6.67 -5.32 -5.05
CA ASN A 228 -7.64 -6.09 -4.26
C ASN A 228 -7.80 -5.51 -2.84
N ALA A 229 -9.01 -5.64 -2.28
CA ALA A 229 -9.30 -5.27 -0.90
C ALA A 229 -9.41 -6.51 0.01
N ASN A 230 -10.58 -7.10 0.14
CA ASN A 230 -10.77 -8.29 0.98
C ASN A 230 -10.39 -9.59 0.27
N GLY A 231 -10.26 -10.65 1.05
CA GLY A 231 -10.36 -12.01 0.55
C GLY A 231 -11.80 -12.40 0.17
N PHE A 232 -11.96 -13.59 -0.37
CA PHE A 232 -13.27 -14.16 -0.71
C PHE A 232 -13.31 -15.65 -0.40
N LEU A 233 -14.53 -16.20 -0.31
CA LEU A 233 -14.72 -17.61 -0.08
C LEU A 233 -14.23 -18.40 -1.31
N ASP A 234 -13.16 -19.16 -1.11
CA ASP A 234 -12.43 -19.86 -2.17
C ASP A 234 -12.25 -21.33 -1.86
N PRO A 235 -13.33 -22.12 -1.78
CA PRO A 235 -13.24 -23.54 -1.46
C PRO A 235 -12.39 -24.28 -2.50
N ASN A 236 -11.31 -24.90 -2.04
CA ASN A 236 -10.34 -25.62 -2.87
C ASN A 236 -9.71 -24.79 -4.01
N GLY A 237 -9.67 -23.47 -3.89
CA GLY A 237 -9.13 -22.58 -4.92
C GLY A 237 -10.00 -22.46 -6.17
N ALA A 238 -11.30 -22.77 -6.07
CA ALA A 238 -12.28 -22.72 -7.16
C ALA A 238 -13.32 -21.60 -7.00
N GLY A 239 -13.16 -20.71 -6.02
CA GLY A 239 -14.04 -19.57 -5.82
C GLY A 239 -14.03 -18.60 -7.00
N ASN A 240 -15.18 -18.00 -7.27
CA ASN A 240 -15.39 -17.05 -8.36
C ASN A 240 -15.37 -15.57 -7.93
N GLY A 241 -14.95 -15.28 -6.70
CA GLY A 241 -14.90 -13.92 -6.15
C GLY A 241 -16.26 -13.29 -5.80
N GLY A 242 -17.35 -14.03 -5.90
CA GLY A 242 -18.70 -13.48 -5.66
C GLY A 242 -19.08 -13.36 -4.19
N LEU A 243 -18.37 -14.01 -3.27
CA LEU A 243 -18.69 -14.05 -1.84
C LEU A 243 -17.51 -13.52 -1.02
N LEU A 244 -17.74 -12.46 -0.26
CA LEU A 244 -16.74 -11.87 0.65
C LEU A 244 -16.28 -12.87 1.72
N ALA A 245 -15.02 -12.75 2.10
CA ALA A 245 -14.47 -13.30 3.32
C ALA A 245 -14.00 -12.15 4.21
N GLY A 246 -14.59 -12.04 5.40
CA GLY A 246 -14.37 -10.94 6.33
C GLY A 246 -15.30 -9.75 6.10
N TYR A 247 -15.30 -8.85 7.08
CA TYR A 247 -16.09 -7.62 7.04
C TYR A 247 -15.47 -6.61 6.07
N THR A 248 -16.34 -5.91 5.38
CA THR A 248 -16.00 -4.75 4.53
C THR A 248 -16.98 -3.61 4.82
N MET A 249 -16.47 -2.40 4.82
CA MET A 249 -17.27 -1.19 4.63
C MET A 249 -16.89 -0.55 3.31
N SER A 250 -17.87 -0.11 2.54
CA SER A 250 -17.70 0.58 1.26
C SER A 250 -18.59 1.79 1.24
N ASN A 251 -18.01 2.98 1.21
CA ASN A 251 -18.75 4.26 1.22
C ASN A 251 -19.82 4.29 2.33
N GLY A 252 -19.49 3.93 3.56
CA GLY A 252 -20.39 3.89 4.72
C GLY A 252 -21.37 2.72 4.75
N THR A 253 -21.35 1.82 3.78
CA THR A 253 -22.22 0.65 3.74
C THR A 253 -21.46 -0.62 4.14
N ALA A 254 -21.97 -1.35 5.12
CA ALA A 254 -21.36 -2.58 5.63
C ALA A 254 -21.72 -3.82 4.81
N TYR A 255 -20.76 -4.70 4.59
CA TYR A 255 -20.89 -5.98 3.88
C TYR A 255 -20.13 -7.08 4.61
N GLY A 256 -20.62 -8.33 4.47
CA GLY A 256 -19.96 -9.50 5.03
C GLY A 256 -20.01 -9.58 6.56
N ASP A 257 -19.36 -10.60 7.09
CA ASP A 257 -19.27 -10.86 8.53
C ASP A 257 -17.81 -10.74 8.98
N HIS A 258 -17.60 -10.30 10.22
CA HIS A 258 -16.27 -10.23 10.82
C HIS A 258 -15.59 -11.59 10.90
N PHE A 259 -14.28 -11.63 10.65
CA PHE A 259 -13.49 -12.78 10.99
C PHE A 259 -13.50 -13.03 12.50
N SER A 260 -13.82 -14.27 12.90
CA SER A 260 -13.84 -14.66 14.32
C SER A 260 -12.47 -15.04 14.89
N ALA A 261 -11.42 -15.07 14.08
CA ALA A 261 -10.09 -15.47 14.51
C ALA A 261 -9.30 -14.30 15.08
N TYR A 262 -8.69 -14.48 16.23
CA TYR A 262 -7.97 -13.46 17.01
C TYR A 262 -6.90 -12.66 16.25
N ALA A 263 -6.37 -13.20 15.16
CA ALA A 263 -5.26 -12.57 14.46
C ALA A 263 -5.66 -11.77 13.23
N TYR A 264 -6.95 -11.66 12.95
CA TYR A 264 -7.43 -10.81 11.88
C TYR A 264 -7.52 -9.37 12.36
N LYS A 265 -7.18 -8.47 11.48
CA LYS A 265 -7.20 -7.03 11.69
C LYS A 265 -8.11 -6.38 10.68
N ARG A 266 -8.57 -5.22 11.00
CA ARG A 266 -9.32 -4.34 10.10
C ARG A 266 -8.54 -3.05 9.92
N ILE A 267 -8.34 -2.63 8.67
CA ILE A 267 -7.94 -1.29 8.32
C ILE A 267 -9.20 -0.49 8.05
N GLU A 268 -9.35 0.64 8.71
CA GLU A 268 -10.46 1.57 8.56
C GLU A 268 -9.96 2.87 7.95
N LEU A 269 -10.60 3.36 6.90
CA LEU A 269 -10.48 4.73 6.40
C LEU A 269 -11.61 5.54 7.02
N HIS A 270 -11.29 6.66 7.65
CA HIS A 270 -12.26 7.50 8.33
C HIS A 270 -12.59 8.77 7.53
N GLU A 271 -13.59 9.53 7.97
CA GLU A 271 -14.00 10.81 7.36
C GLU A 271 -12.87 11.85 7.29
N ASP A 272 -11.83 11.72 8.14
CA ASP A 272 -10.62 12.54 8.10
C ASP A 272 -9.61 12.11 7.04
N ASN A 273 -9.94 11.10 6.24
CA ASN A 273 -9.10 10.48 5.21
C ASN A 273 -7.84 9.78 5.77
N LEU A 274 -7.88 9.34 7.03
CA LEU A 274 -6.78 8.65 7.68
C LEU A 274 -7.09 7.17 7.92
N PHE A 275 -6.04 6.34 7.83
CA PHE A 275 -6.14 4.92 8.15
C PHE A 275 -5.94 4.63 9.63
N TYR A 276 -6.76 3.74 10.15
CA TYR A 276 -6.66 3.19 11.49
C TYR A 276 -6.67 1.67 11.48
N ILE A 277 -5.83 1.05 12.30
CA ILE A 277 -5.77 -0.42 12.45
C ILE A 277 -6.52 -0.81 13.72
N LYS A 278 -7.49 -1.71 13.56
CA LYS A 278 -8.30 -2.29 14.65
C LYS A 278 -8.22 -3.82 14.62
N ASP A 279 -8.50 -4.45 15.75
CA ASP A 279 -8.80 -5.88 15.75
C ASP A 279 -10.12 -6.13 15.00
N ALA A 280 -10.24 -7.22 14.26
CA ALA A 280 -11.47 -7.54 13.52
C ALA A 280 -12.71 -7.62 14.43
N LEU A 281 -12.52 -8.01 15.71
CA LEU A 281 -13.60 -8.12 16.69
C LEU A 281 -13.86 -6.83 17.49
N SER A 282 -13.05 -5.79 17.33
CA SER A 282 -13.32 -4.49 17.92
C SER A 282 -14.48 -3.80 17.19
N PRO A 283 -15.28 -2.97 17.89
CA PRO A 283 -16.34 -2.19 17.25
C PRO A 283 -15.80 -1.39 16.07
N VAL A 284 -16.57 -1.28 15.00
CA VAL A 284 -16.28 -0.39 13.88
C VAL A 284 -16.42 1.05 14.37
N SER A 285 -15.49 1.92 13.98
CA SER A 285 -15.53 3.33 14.33
C SER A 285 -16.75 4.03 13.70
N GLU A 286 -17.34 4.98 14.38
CA GLU A 286 -18.56 5.68 13.92
C GLU A 286 -18.30 6.53 12.67
N ASP A 287 -17.07 7.05 12.52
CA ASP A 287 -16.58 7.86 11.40
C ASP A 287 -15.88 7.04 10.32
N CYS A 288 -15.96 5.71 10.37
CA CYS A 288 -15.41 4.82 9.35
C CYS A 288 -16.24 4.91 8.07
N THR A 289 -15.58 5.23 6.95
CA THR A 289 -16.20 5.27 5.62
C THR A 289 -15.94 4.01 4.82
N ASP A 290 -14.72 3.48 4.91
CA ASP A 290 -14.29 2.29 4.19
C ASP A 290 -13.43 1.39 5.09
N ALA A 291 -13.60 0.08 4.98
CA ALA A 291 -12.83 -0.86 5.78
C ALA A 291 -12.66 -2.21 5.10
N ALA A 292 -11.50 -2.83 5.33
CA ALA A 292 -11.23 -4.19 4.91
C ALA A 292 -10.59 -5.00 6.04
N GLU A 293 -10.97 -6.26 6.18
CA GLU A 293 -10.38 -7.19 7.13
C GLU A 293 -9.45 -8.17 6.44
N PHE A 294 -8.23 -8.30 6.97
CA PHE A 294 -7.30 -9.37 6.60
C PHE A 294 -6.21 -9.57 7.67
N THR A 295 -5.11 -10.24 7.30
CA THR A 295 -4.08 -10.62 8.26
C THR A 295 -2.71 -10.81 7.59
N PRO A 296 -1.64 -10.44 8.30
CA PRO A 296 -1.57 -9.64 9.53
C PRO A 296 -1.63 -8.13 9.23
N ALA A 297 -1.85 -7.29 10.24
CA ALA A 297 -1.38 -5.91 10.16
C ALA A 297 0.15 -5.91 10.12
N LEU A 298 0.71 -4.93 9.45
CA LEU A 298 2.14 -4.81 9.19
C LEU A 298 2.77 -3.71 10.05
N ILE A 299 2.16 -2.54 10.03
CA ILE A 299 2.63 -1.33 10.69
C ILE A 299 1.45 -0.72 11.43
N VAL A 300 1.68 -0.34 12.69
CA VAL A 300 0.75 0.39 13.54
C VAL A 300 1.52 1.56 14.17
N ASP A 301 1.02 2.78 13.96
CA ASP A 301 1.62 4.02 14.46
C ASP A 301 3.13 4.12 14.15
N GLY A 302 3.49 3.86 12.88
CA GLY A 302 4.86 3.94 12.38
C GLY A 302 5.80 2.83 12.85
N LYS A 303 5.27 1.78 13.49
CA LYS A 303 6.08 0.67 14.01
C LYS A 303 5.61 -0.67 13.48
N LYS A 304 6.56 -1.55 13.18
CA LYS A 304 6.23 -2.94 12.86
C LYS A 304 5.45 -3.57 14.01
N ILE A 305 4.33 -4.21 13.68
CA ILE A 305 3.51 -4.89 14.68
C ILE A 305 4.14 -6.18 15.18
N MET A 306 5.00 -6.79 14.35
CA MET A 306 5.71 -8.03 14.63
C MET A 306 7.18 -7.92 14.22
N ASP A 307 8.06 -8.30 15.12
CA ASP A 307 9.48 -8.44 14.84
C ASP A 307 9.80 -9.91 14.48
N ASP A 308 10.77 -10.11 13.57
CA ASP A 308 11.33 -11.42 13.19
C ASP A 308 10.29 -12.53 12.85
N TYR A 309 9.17 -12.11 12.26
CA TYR A 309 8.11 -13.03 11.88
C TYR A 309 8.40 -13.66 10.50
N TRP A 310 8.76 -14.93 10.52
CA TRP A 310 9.12 -15.66 9.31
C TRP A 310 7.88 -16.28 8.67
N THR A 311 7.30 -15.53 7.74
CA THR A 311 6.24 -16.04 6.88
C THR A 311 6.82 -16.70 5.64
N GLY A 312 5.96 -17.44 4.91
CA GLY A 312 6.32 -17.94 3.59
C GLY A 312 6.56 -16.82 2.57
N GLU A 313 7.39 -17.09 1.58
CA GLU A 313 7.61 -16.23 0.43
C GLU A 313 6.47 -16.44 -0.58
N GLN A 314 5.69 -15.41 -0.83
CA GLN A 314 4.48 -15.47 -1.67
C GLN A 314 4.24 -14.13 -2.36
N PRO A 315 3.39 -14.08 -3.41
CA PRO A 315 2.81 -12.84 -3.89
C PRO A 315 2.05 -12.15 -2.76
N ARG A 316 2.22 -10.83 -2.63
CA ARG A 316 1.64 -10.03 -1.54
C ARG A 316 0.91 -8.82 -2.09
N ALA A 317 -0.16 -8.45 -1.43
CA ALA A 317 -0.83 -7.18 -1.59
C ALA A 317 -0.92 -6.53 -0.21
N CYS A 318 -0.49 -5.27 -0.11
CA CYS A 318 -0.49 -4.53 1.13
C CYS A 318 -0.97 -3.11 0.85
N ILE A 319 -1.79 -2.58 1.74
CA ILE A 319 -2.20 -1.19 1.69
C ILE A 319 -1.78 -0.50 2.99
N GLY A 320 -1.38 0.76 2.87
CA GLY A 320 -1.00 1.58 4.01
C GLY A 320 -1.10 3.06 3.70
N GLN A 321 -0.76 3.88 4.70
CA GLN A 321 -0.72 5.32 4.58
C GLN A 321 0.55 5.86 5.24
N SER A 322 1.23 6.80 4.56
CA SER A 322 2.46 7.41 5.03
C SER A 322 2.21 8.52 6.07
N GLU A 323 3.29 8.98 6.75
CA GLU A 323 3.22 10.16 7.65
C GLU A 323 2.83 11.45 6.91
N ASN A 324 2.98 11.48 5.58
CA ASN A 324 2.55 12.58 4.71
C ASN A 324 1.11 12.37 4.19
N TYR A 325 0.37 11.43 4.76
CA TYR A 325 -1.01 11.06 4.42
C TYR A 325 -1.18 10.37 3.06
N GLU A 326 -0.12 10.06 2.34
CA GLU A 326 -0.16 9.41 1.04
C GLU A 326 -0.62 7.95 1.16
N ILE A 327 -1.39 7.50 0.19
CA ILE A 327 -1.83 6.10 0.10
C ILE A 327 -0.72 5.26 -0.54
N LEU A 328 -0.35 4.17 0.11
CA LEU A 328 0.68 3.23 -0.32
C LEU A 328 0.03 1.91 -0.70
N MET A 329 0.05 1.55 -1.98
CA MET A 329 -0.44 0.29 -2.51
C MET A 329 0.73 -0.54 -3.00
N LEU A 330 1.14 -1.54 -2.22
CA LEU A 330 2.27 -2.42 -2.55
C LEU A 330 1.77 -3.77 -3.04
N VAL A 331 2.15 -4.13 -4.26
CA VAL A 331 1.93 -5.46 -4.81
C VAL A 331 3.26 -6.12 -5.16
N ILE A 332 3.50 -7.29 -4.59
CA ILE A 332 4.66 -8.13 -4.86
C ILE A 332 4.23 -9.35 -5.65
N GLU A 333 4.86 -9.55 -6.79
CA GLU A 333 4.69 -10.72 -7.65
C GLU A 333 5.41 -11.95 -7.07
N GLY A 334 5.01 -13.14 -7.52
CA GLY A 334 5.68 -14.37 -7.09
C GLY A 334 5.10 -15.61 -7.74
N ARG A 335 5.62 -16.78 -7.29
CA ARG A 335 5.29 -18.11 -7.83
C ARG A 335 5.78 -18.32 -9.26
N TYR A 336 6.88 -17.66 -9.64
CA TYR A 336 7.61 -17.88 -10.90
C TYR A 336 8.98 -18.53 -10.61
N PRO A 337 9.01 -19.80 -10.18
CA PRO A 337 10.25 -20.44 -9.73
C PRO A 337 11.30 -20.56 -10.83
N LEU A 338 10.89 -20.66 -12.09
CA LEU A 338 11.82 -20.71 -13.24
C LEU A 338 12.52 -19.37 -13.49
N GLU A 339 11.94 -18.27 -13.03
CA GLU A 339 12.51 -16.92 -13.08
C GLU A 339 13.25 -16.57 -11.77
N GLY A 340 13.22 -17.47 -10.77
CA GLY A 340 13.76 -17.20 -9.44
C GLY A 340 12.89 -16.26 -8.61
N ILE A 341 11.65 -15.96 -9.04
CA ILE A 341 10.72 -15.06 -8.37
C ILE A 341 9.69 -15.87 -7.60
N LEU A 342 9.87 -15.97 -6.29
CA LEU A 342 8.98 -16.72 -5.40
C LEU A 342 7.94 -15.81 -4.72
N GLY A 343 8.26 -14.53 -4.58
CA GLY A 343 7.54 -13.55 -3.79
C GLY A 343 8.31 -13.17 -2.53
N THR A 344 7.65 -12.57 -1.55
CA THR A 344 8.31 -12.12 -0.33
C THR A 344 7.50 -12.39 0.93
N SER A 345 8.13 -12.18 2.10
CA SER A 345 7.50 -12.28 3.41
C SER A 345 6.76 -10.98 3.78
N VAL A 346 5.81 -11.08 4.70
CA VAL A 346 5.13 -9.88 5.25
C VAL A 346 6.09 -8.96 6.00
N ASN A 347 7.15 -9.49 6.61
CA ASN A 347 8.21 -8.68 7.22
C ASN A 347 8.91 -7.79 6.21
N ASN A 348 9.23 -8.34 5.05
CA ASN A 348 9.88 -7.56 4.01
C ASN A 348 8.92 -6.51 3.42
N CYS A 349 7.62 -6.82 3.30
CA CYS A 349 6.64 -5.81 2.95
C CYS A 349 6.61 -4.65 3.97
N SER A 350 6.71 -4.97 5.28
CA SER A 350 6.81 -3.93 6.32
C SER A 350 8.06 -3.06 6.17
N GLU A 351 9.22 -3.64 5.84
CA GLU A 351 10.46 -2.88 5.61
C GLU A 351 10.33 -1.93 4.41
N ILE A 352 9.77 -2.42 3.29
CA ILE A 352 9.52 -1.61 2.10
C ILE A 352 8.61 -0.43 2.45
N LEU A 353 7.49 -0.68 3.11
CA LEU A 353 6.53 0.37 3.47
C LEU A 353 7.11 1.37 4.48
N LEU A 354 7.91 0.92 5.46
CA LEU A 354 8.58 1.81 6.42
C LEU A 354 9.62 2.72 5.74
N GLN A 355 10.31 2.26 4.70
CA GLN A 355 11.20 3.10 3.89
C GLN A 355 10.45 4.29 3.29
N HIS A 356 9.17 4.09 2.94
CA HIS A 356 8.24 5.13 2.47
C HIS A 356 7.42 5.77 3.60
N LYS A 357 7.97 5.81 4.82
CA LYS A 357 7.40 6.51 5.98
C LYS A 357 6.00 6.07 6.38
N CYS A 358 5.65 4.81 6.13
CA CYS A 358 4.33 4.28 6.42
C CYS A 358 4.00 4.32 7.92
N MET A 359 2.81 4.80 8.26
CA MET A 359 2.29 4.89 9.62
C MET A 359 1.33 3.74 9.94
N GLN A 360 0.45 3.40 9.02
CA GLN A 360 -0.54 2.33 9.18
C GLN A 360 -0.51 1.43 7.96
N ALA A 361 -0.41 0.12 8.12
CA ALA A 361 -0.48 -0.82 7.00
C ALA A 361 -1.00 -2.19 7.39
N ILE A 362 -1.71 -2.81 6.44
CA ILE A 362 -2.20 -4.19 6.54
C ILE A 362 -1.79 -5.00 5.30
N ASN A 363 -1.50 -6.29 5.51
CA ASN A 363 -1.45 -7.25 4.43
C ASN A 363 -2.87 -7.66 4.03
N LEU A 364 -3.10 -7.78 2.75
CA LEU A 364 -4.37 -8.20 2.15
C LEU A 364 -4.26 -9.61 1.55
N ASP A 365 -5.31 -10.07 0.85
CA ASP A 365 -5.27 -11.35 0.16
C ASP A 365 -4.17 -11.33 -0.91
N GLY A 366 -3.29 -12.32 -0.84
CA GLY A 366 -2.13 -12.45 -1.71
C GLY A 366 -2.35 -13.42 -2.87
N GLY A 367 -1.27 -14.05 -3.31
CA GLY A 367 -1.34 -15.05 -4.38
C GLY A 367 -1.85 -14.46 -5.69
N SER A 368 -2.83 -15.11 -6.30
CA SER A 368 -3.40 -14.67 -7.58
C SER A 368 -4.38 -13.50 -7.46
N SER A 369 -4.74 -13.11 -6.24
CA SER A 369 -5.54 -11.91 -5.98
C SER A 369 -4.70 -10.64 -5.96
N ALA A 370 -3.38 -10.75 -5.69
CA ALA A 370 -2.46 -9.64 -5.62
C ALA A 370 -2.15 -9.09 -7.02
N MET A 371 -2.87 -8.06 -7.41
CA MET A 371 -2.77 -7.38 -8.69
C MET A 371 -2.87 -5.89 -8.50
N LEU A 372 -2.06 -5.14 -9.26
CA LEU A 372 -2.13 -3.68 -9.34
C LEU A 372 -2.53 -3.28 -10.76
N TRP A 373 -3.54 -2.44 -10.83
CA TRP A 373 -4.04 -1.87 -12.07
C TRP A 373 -3.84 -0.35 -12.05
N PHE A 374 -3.38 0.22 -13.16
CA PHE A 374 -3.17 1.66 -13.32
C PHE A 374 -3.59 2.08 -14.73
N ASP A 375 -4.43 3.09 -14.82
CA ASP A 375 -4.89 3.80 -16.01
C ASP A 375 -5.16 2.91 -17.24
N GLY A 376 -5.95 1.87 -17.07
CA GLY A 376 -6.40 0.96 -18.13
C GLY A 376 -5.66 -0.38 -18.19
N GLU A 377 -4.51 -0.53 -17.51
CA GLU A 377 -3.68 -1.73 -17.63
C GLU A 377 -3.25 -2.31 -16.27
N TYR A 378 -2.95 -3.61 -16.25
CA TYR A 378 -2.31 -4.24 -15.09
C TYR A 378 -0.80 -4.07 -15.17
N VAL A 379 -0.22 -3.47 -14.14
CA VAL A 379 1.22 -3.20 -14.01
C VAL A 379 1.98 -4.30 -13.28
N THR A 380 1.28 -5.33 -12.81
CA THR A 380 1.84 -6.53 -12.17
C THR A 380 1.29 -7.79 -12.81
N GLN A 381 2.06 -8.89 -12.72
CA GLN A 381 1.66 -10.19 -13.26
C GLN A 381 0.93 -11.04 -12.20
N SER A 382 -0.14 -11.71 -12.63
CA SER A 382 -0.84 -12.68 -11.79
C SER A 382 -0.05 -13.97 -11.61
N SER A 383 -0.04 -14.48 -10.38
CA SER A 383 0.51 -15.81 -10.08
C SER A 383 -0.40 -16.98 -10.51
N SER A 384 -1.58 -16.70 -11.05
CA SER A 384 -2.59 -17.72 -11.38
C SER A 384 -2.38 -18.39 -12.75
N SER A 385 -1.55 -17.81 -13.60
CA SER A 385 -1.39 -18.29 -14.97
C SER A 385 0.03 -18.70 -15.29
N PRO A 386 0.25 -19.89 -15.90
CA PRO A 386 1.53 -20.25 -16.47
C PRO A 386 1.85 -19.45 -17.74
N LEU A 387 0.90 -18.64 -18.26
CA LEU A 387 1.01 -17.90 -19.52
C LEU A 387 1.28 -16.40 -19.33
N ARG A 388 1.77 -15.98 -18.16
CA ARG A 388 2.03 -14.57 -17.85
C ARG A 388 0.79 -13.70 -18.12
N TYR A 389 -0.28 -14.06 -17.49
CA TYR A 389 -1.56 -13.45 -17.74
C TYR A 389 -1.76 -12.23 -16.82
N THR A 390 -2.29 -11.17 -17.37
CA THR A 390 -2.72 -9.97 -16.65
C THR A 390 -4.18 -10.10 -16.20
N GLY A 391 -4.55 -9.45 -15.10
CA GLY A 391 -5.93 -9.39 -14.63
C GLY A 391 -6.23 -10.23 -13.40
N GLY A 392 -5.48 -11.28 -13.13
CA GLY A 392 -5.65 -12.07 -11.91
C GLY A 392 -6.97 -12.82 -11.83
N ARG A 393 -7.61 -12.77 -10.68
CA ARG A 393 -8.88 -13.44 -10.36
C ARG A 393 -10.01 -12.43 -10.23
N PRO A 394 -11.26 -12.83 -10.52
CA PRO A 394 -12.43 -12.06 -10.09
C PRO A 394 -12.46 -11.91 -8.56
N LEU A 395 -12.73 -10.70 -8.08
CA LEU A 395 -12.70 -10.24 -6.69
C LEU A 395 -14.05 -9.67 -6.28
N PRO A 396 -14.43 -9.73 -5.00
CA PRO A 396 -15.67 -9.13 -4.52
C PRO A 396 -15.60 -7.60 -4.46
N ASN A 397 -14.40 -7.06 -4.27
CA ASN A 397 -14.16 -5.63 -4.10
C ASN A 397 -12.69 -5.28 -4.38
N ALA A 398 -12.44 -3.99 -4.53
CA ALA A 398 -11.11 -3.43 -4.71
C ALA A 398 -10.98 -2.11 -3.95
N TRP A 399 -9.79 -1.80 -3.46
CA TRP A 399 -9.38 -0.44 -3.16
C TRP A 399 -9.19 0.29 -4.48
N VAL A 400 -9.88 1.40 -4.65
CA VAL A 400 -9.88 2.23 -5.85
C VAL A 400 -9.48 3.65 -5.49
N TYR A 401 -8.44 4.14 -6.15
CA TYR A 401 -8.05 5.54 -6.09
C TYR A 401 -8.58 6.24 -7.34
N LYS A 402 -9.43 7.25 -7.15
CA LYS A 402 -10.23 7.88 -8.22
C LYS A 402 -9.44 8.95 -8.96
N LYS A 403 -9.82 9.21 -10.21
CA LYS A 403 -9.28 10.31 -11.02
C LYS A 403 -9.62 11.66 -10.40
N ALA A 404 -8.78 12.68 -10.62
CA ALA A 404 -9.11 14.05 -10.29
C ALA A 404 -10.36 14.51 -11.05
N GLU A 405 -11.18 15.33 -10.42
CA GLU A 405 -12.34 15.94 -11.06
C GLU A 405 -11.95 17.05 -12.06
#